data_17b316c4f68420f3986bf0fa3a44f30b
#
_entry.id   17b316c4f68420f3986bf0fa3a44f30b
#
_cell.length_a   1.000
_cell.length_b   1.000
_cell.length_c   1.000
_cell.angle_alpha   90.00
_cell.angle_beta   90.00
_cell.angle_gamma   90.00
#
_symmetry.space_group_name_H-M   'P 1'
#
loop_
_entity.id
_entity.type
_entity.pdbx_description
1 polymer ?
#
loop_
_entity_poly.entity_id
_entity_poly.type
_entity_poly.pdbx_seq_one_letter_code
_entity_poly.pdbx_strand_id
1 'polypeptide(L)'
;MIYSITASKDATIYEGTGAATDLNTKYMNTGGSEILEINKIVSSSKTINTYNSRMLLYFNIDWSVIGTASIWTTASDAAYLNLYSTEANNIARSHSLAIHPISKDWDVGIGRATNKPKTTDGVSWTNYTGED
;
A
#
# COMPACT_ATOMS: atom_id res chain seq x y z
N MET A 1 -5.82 -5.00 27.82
CA MET A 1 -5.86 -6.14 26.85
C MET A 1 -5.27 -5.65 25.54
N ILE A 2 -4.52 -6.47 24.82
CA ILE A 2 -3.94 -6.11 23.52
C ILE A 2 -4.55 -7.05 22.48
N TYR A 3 -5.10 -6.49 21.41
CA TYR A 3 -5.52 -7.24 20.22
C TYR A 3 -4.52 -6.99 19.11
N SER A 4 -4.08 -8.07 18.47
CA SER A 4 -3.20 -8.01 17.32
C SER A 4 -3.96 -8.50 16.09
N ILE A 5 -3.98 -7.69 15.04
CA ILE A 5 -4.67 -8.00 13.79
C ILE A 5 -3.65 -7.90 12.67
N THR A 6 -3.58 -8.94 11.84
CA THR A 6 -2.74 -8.96 10.65
C THR A 6 -3.52 -8.46 9.45
N ALA A 7 -2.87 -7.76 8.53
CA ALA A 7 -3.49 -7.39 7.27
C ALA A 7 -3.93 -8.66 6.51
N SER A 8 -5.15 -8.64 5.99
CA SER A 8 -5.75 -9.74 5.22
C SER A 8 -5.71 -9.51 3.72
N LYS A 9 -5.53 -8.23 3.30
CA LYS A 9 -5.22 -7.85 1.93
C LYS A 9 -4.10 -6.81 1.97
N ASP A 10 -3.17 -6.91 1.06
CA ASP A 10 -2.14 -5.90 0.86
C ASP A 10 -1.73 -5.79 -0.60
N ALA A 11 -1.28 -4.63 -1.01
CA ALA A 11 -0.72 -4.38 -2.32
C ALA A 11 0.09 -3.09 -2.33
N THR A 12 1.04 -2.99 -3.26
CA THR A 12 1.68 -1.72 -3.60
C THR A 12 1.13 -1.20 -4.91
N ILE A 13 0.82 0.07 -4.99
CA ILE A 13 0.44 0.76 -6.23
C ILE A 13 1.49 1.81 -6.60
N TYR A 14 1.79 1.92 -7.89
CA TYR A 14 2.85 2.77 -8.40
C TYR A 14 2.33 3.84 -9.35
N GLU A 15 2.68 5.09 -9.11
CA GLU A 15 2.32 6.23 -9.95
C GLU A 15 3.14 6.29 -11.24
N GLY A 16 3.64 5.37 -11.82
CA GLY A 16 4.59 5.44 -12.93
C GLY A 16 4.20 6.40 -14.06
N THR A 17 4.89 7.53 -14.16
CA THR A 17 4.74 8.54 -15.22
C THR A 17 5.98 8.68 -16.10
N GLY A 18 6.94 7.77 -16.00
CA GLY A 18 8.19 7.83 -16.73
C GLY A 18 8.06 7.57 -18.22
N ALA A 19 8.74 8.39 -19.02
CA ALA A 19 8.90 8.22 -20.47
C ALA A 19 9.75 6.98 -20.86
N ALA A 20 10.18 6.19 -19.91
CA ALA A 20 10.86 4.94 -20.19
C ALA A 20 9.85 3.91 -20.67
N THR A 21 9.96 3.58 -21.87
CA THR A 21 9.08 2.94 -22.84
C THR A 21 8.42 1.62 -22.44
N ASP A 22 8.72 1.02 -21.29
CA ASP A 22 8.25 -0.32 -20.95
C ASP A 22 7.62 -0.49 -19.57
N LEU A 23 7.54 0.57 -18.76
CA LEU A 23 7.06 0.46 -17.38
C LEU A 23 5.88 1.41 -17.14
N ASN A 24 4.77 1.09 -17.72
CA ASN A 24 3.52 1.73 -17.33
C ASN A 24 3.06 1.17 -15.98
N THR A 25 3.88 1.44 -14.95
CA THR A 25 3.71 0.89 -13.61
C THR A 25 2.39 1.27 -12.98
N LYS A 26 1.75 2.33 -13.49
CA LYS A 26 0.43 2.76 -13.00
C LYS A 26 -0.69 1.73 -13.23
N TYR A 27 -0.51 0.80 -14.15
CA TYR A 27 -1.45 -0.29 -14.40
C TYR A 27 -1.02 -1.61 -13.78
N MET A 28 0.10 -1.62 -13.07
CA MET A 28 0.66 -2.83 -12.52
C MET A 28 -0.06 -3.21 -11.22
N ASN A 29 -0.59 -4.43 -11.17
CA ASN A 29 -1.05 -5.03 -9.93
C ASN A 29 0.11 -5.74 -9.23
N THR A 30 0.19 -5.66 -7.93
CA THR A 30 1.23 -6.29 -7.11
C THR A 30 0.69 -7.04 -5.90
N GLY A 31 -0.58 -7.42 -5.90
CA GLY A 31 -1.18 -8.13 -4.79
C GLY A 31 -0.58 -9.51 -4.50
N GLY A 32 0.14 -10.10 -5.45
CA GLY A 32 0.90 -11.33 -5.27
C GLY A 32 2.38 -11.11 -4.86
N SER A 33 2.82 -9.87 -4.65
CA SER A 33 4.18 -9.58 -4.20
C SER A 33 4.34 -9.89 -2.71
N GLU A 34 5.51 -10.37 -2.33
CA GLU A 34 5.83 -10.75 -0.94
C GLU A 34 6.27 -9.54 -0.11
N ILE A 35 6.57 -8.42 -0.75
CA ILE A 35 7.10 -7.21 -0.12
C ILE A 35 6.27 -6.03 -0.58
N LEU A 36 5.90 -5.20 0.37
CA LEU A 36 5.27 -3.90 0.12
C LEU A 36 6.35 -2.82 0.03
N GLU A 37 6.18 -1.90 -0.90
CA GLU A 37 7.13 -0.83 -1.13
C GLU A 37 6.52 0.55 -0.90
N ILE A 38 7.21 1.39 -0.12
CA ILE A 38 6.97 2.84 -0.09
C ILE A 38 8.18 3.52 -0.71
N ASN A 39 7.96 4.20 -1.82
CA ASN A 39 9.02 4.80 -2.59
C ASN A 39 8.62 6.21 -3.07
N LYS A 40 9.56 7.13 -3.02
CA LYS A 40 9.45 8.42 -3.66
C LYS A 40 10.76 8.74 -4.35
N ILE A 41 10.80 8.61 -5.66
CA ILE A 41 11.95 8.96 -6.48
C ILE A 41 11.68 10.28 -7.16
N VAL A 42 12.58 11.22 -6.99
CA VAL A 42 12.58 12.49 -7.71
C VAL A 42 13.75 12.48 -8.68
N SER A 43 13.47 12.46 -9.96
CA SER A 43 14.50 12.58 -10.99
C SER A 43 15.01 14.02 -11.07
N SER A 44 16.33 14.20 -11.05
CA SER A 44 16.98 15.50 -11.18
C SER A 44 17.06 16.02 -12.63
N SER A 45 16.60 15.24 -13.59
CA SER A 45 16.57 15.68 -15.00
C SER A 45 15.37 16.61 -15.22
N LYS A 46 15.49 17.56 -16.17
CA LYS A 46 14.54 18.64 -16.44
C LYS A 46 13.08 18.24 -16.66
N THR A 47 12.81 16.96 -16.80
CA THR A 47 11.47 16.39 -16.77
C THR A 47 11.28 15.78 -15.39
N ILE A 48 10.47 16.38 -14.55
CA ILE A 48 10.20 15.91 -13.19
C ILE A 48 9.35 14.62 -13.31
N ASN A 49 10.03 13.49 -13.37
CA ASN A 49 9.38 12.21 -13.22
C ASN A 49 9.39 11.88 -11.73
N THR A 50 8.27 12.05 -11.07
CA THR A 50 8.07 11.58 -9.70
C THR A 50 7.52 10.16 -9.77
N TYR A 51 8.23 9.24 -9.17
CA TYR A 51 7.73 7.88 -8.96
C TYR A 51 7.32 7.78 -7.51
N ASN A 52 6.04 7.75 -7.26
CA ASN A 52 5.52 7.49 -5.93
C ASN A 52 4.96 6.07 -5.89
N SER A 53 5.15 5.39 -4.77
CA SER A 53 4.39 4.19 -4.46
C SER A 53 3.58 4.40 -3.19
N ARG A 54 2.50 3.67 -3.06
CA ARG A 54 1.65 3.63 -1.87
C ARG A 54 1.37 2.19 -1.51
N MET A 55 1.42 1.90 -0.22
CA MET A 55 0.94 0.62 0.30
C MET A 55 -0.55 0.73 0.60
N LEU A 56 -1.29 -0.27 0.20
CA LEU A 56 -2.67 -0.50 0.58
C LEU A 56 -2.70 -1.66 1.56
N LEU A 57 -3.40 -1.48 2.67
CA LEU A 57 -3.55 -2.50 3.70
C LEU A 57 -5.03 -2.59 4.08
N TYR A 58 -5.54 -3.80 4.19
CA TYR A 58 -6.87 -4.05 4.69
C TYR A 58 -6.80 -4.98 5.88
N PHE A 59 -7.45 -4.58 6.96
CA PHE A 59 -7.55 -5.34 8.19
C PHE A 59 -9.00 -5.77 8.38
N ASN A 60 -9.25 -7.06 8.42
CA ASN A 60 -10.56 -7.57 8.75
C ASN A 60 -10.76 -7.49 10.28
N ILE A 61 -11.40 -6.42 10.71
CA ILE A 61 -11.62 -6.14 12.13
C ILE A 61 -12.97 -6.73 12.55
N ASP A 62 -12.94 -7.69 13.47
CA ASP A 62 -14.17 -8.18 14.10
C ASP A 62 -14.62 -7.21 15.19
N TRP A 63 -15.47 -6.30 14.79
CA TRP A 63 -16.05 -5.30 15.70
C TRP A 63 -16.91 -5.90 16.79
N SER A 64 -17.41 -7.12 16.65
CA SER A 64 -18.18 -7.79 17.70
C SER A 64 -17.30 -8.16 18.89
N VAL A 65 -16.06 -8.54 18.61
CA VAL A 65 -15.05 -8.85 19.64
C VAL A 65 -14.48 -7.57 20.26
N ILE A 66 -14.13 -6.60 19.43
CA ILE A 66 -13.49 -5.36 19.87
C ILE A 66 -14.51 -4.43 20.53
N GLY A 67 -15.70 -4.29 19.95
CA GLY A 67 -16.74 -3.39 20.44
C GLY A 67 -17.32 -3.80 21.80
N THR A 68 -17.38 -5.10 22.11
CA THR A 68 -17.86 -5.60 23.40
C THR A 68 -16.86 -5.44 24.54
N ALA A 69 -15.61 -5.26 24.23
CA ALA A 69 -14.54 -5.19 25.24
C ALA A 69 -14.39 -3.81 25.90
N SER A 70 -15.27 -2.87 25.65
CA SER A 70 -15.17 -1.48 26.17
C SER A 70 -13.80 -0.81 25.91
N ILE A 71 -13.13 -1.21 24.82
CA ILE A 71 -11.75 -0.81 24.55
C ILE A 71 -11.65 0.66 24.15
N TRP A 72 -12.75 1.24 23.65
CA TRP A 72 -12.76 2.62 23.14
C TRP A 72 -13.39 3.63 24.12
N THR A 73 -13.47 3.27 25.39
CA THR A 73 -14.17 4.12 26.39
C THR A 73 -13.25 5.04 27.18
N THR A 74 -11.96 4.90 27.04
CA THR A 74 -10.98 5.70 27.77
C THR A 74 -10.06 6.47 26.85
N ALA A 75 -9.66 7.66 27.27
CA ALA A 75 -8.70 8.51 26.51
C ALA A 75 -7.30 7.89 26.34
N SER A 76 -7.06 6.72 26.89
CA SER A 76 -5.81 5.98 26.80
C SER A 76 -5.82 4.88 25.73
N ASP A 77 -6.95 4.68 25.05
CA ASP A 77 -7.03 3.67 24.00
C ASP A 77 -6.30 4.16 22.75
N ALA A 78 -5.42 3.33 22.24
CA ALA A 78 -4.61 3.65 21.09
C ALA A 78 -4.53 2.48 20.11
N ALA A 79 -4.59 2.79 18.83
CA ALA A 79 -4.32 1.86 17.76
C ALA A 79 -2.91 2.12 17.19
N TYR A 80 -2.15 1.08 17.02
CA TYR A 80 -0.80 1.13 16.47
C TYR A 80 -0.72 0.32 15.20
N LEU A 81 -0.17 0.91 14.15
CA LEU A 81 0.23 0.18 12.95
C LEU A 81 1.72 -0.17 13.09
N ASN A 82 2.02 -1.47 13.17
CA ASN A 82 3.37 -1.95 13.21
C ASN A 82 3.78 -2.43 11.82
N LEU A 83 4.82 -1.83 11.27
CA LEU A 83 5.41 -2.20 9.99
C LEU A 83 6.82 -2.74 10.24
N TYR A 84 7.15 -3.87 9.63
CA TYR A 84 8.49 -4.42 9.66
C TYR A 84 9.24 -4.02 8.39
N SER A 85 10.37 -3.34 8.55
CA SER A 85 11.23 -2.97 7.42
C SER A 85 12.23 -4.08 7.15
N THR A 86 12.18 -4.67 5.96
CA THR A 86 13.16 -5.67 5.49
C THR A 86 14.37 -5.01 4.88
N GLU A 87 14.18 -3.88 4.19
CA GLU A 87 15.24 -3.16 3.52
C GLU A 87 14.94 -1.65 3.52
N ALA A 88 15.97 -0.85 3.65
CA ALA A 88 15.86 0.60 3.65
C ALA A 88 17.05 1.21 2.92
N ASN A 89 16.84 1.60 1.66
CA ASN A 89 17.86 2.20 0.82
C ASN A 89 17.67 3.71 0.68
N ASN A 90 18.76 4.47 0.84
CA ASN A 90 18.76 5.92 0.65
C ASN A 90 17.73 6.69 1.47
N ILE A 91 17.42 6.18 2.65
CA ILE A 91 16.48 6.83 3.56
C ILE A 91 17.19 7.99 4.24
N ALA A 92 16.64 9.18 4.13
CA ALA A 92 17.07 10.33 4.93
C ALA A 92 16.88 10.02 6.43
N ARG A 93 17.62 10.71 7.30
CA ARG A 93 17.59 10.49 8.76
C ARG A 93 16.19 10.60 9.37
N SER A 94 15.31 11.35 8.73
CA SER A 94 13.89 11.43 9.10
C SER A 94 13.04 11.61 7.86
N HIS A 95 11.91 10.90 7.79
CA HIS A 95 10.85 11.11 6.83
C HIS A 95 9.52 10.80 7.49
N SER A 96 8.46 11.34 6.93
CA SER A 96 7.12 11.15 7.45
C SER A 96 6.31 10.29 6.49
N LEU A 97 5.57 9.35 7.03
CA LEU A 97 4.58 8.58 6.32
C LEU A 97 3.20 9.12 6.70
N ALA A 98 2.35 9.33 5.69
CA ALA A 98 0.96 9.69 5.91
C ALA A 98 0.09 8.45 5.76
N ILE A 99 -0.87 8.27 6.66
CA ILE A 99 -1.85 7.19 6.63
C ILE A 99 -3.21 7.82 6.36
N HIS A 100 -3.92 7.28 5.37
CA HIS A 100 -5.24 7.75 4.99
C HIS A 100 -6.22 6.58 4.94
N PRO A 101 -7.46 6.77 5.39
CA PRO A 101 -8.51 5.77 5.19
C PRO A 101 -8.86 5.65 3.70
N ILE A 102 -9.22 4.45 3.29
CA ILE A 102 -9.72 4.16 1.94
C ILE A 102 -11.22 3.94 2.05
N SER A 103 -11.99 4.67 1.24
CA SER A 103 -13.45 4.63 1.25
C SER A 103 -14.05 3.62 0.26
N LYS A 104 -13.24 3.12 -0.67
CA LYS A 104 -13.65 2.13 -1.67
C LYS A 104 -13.02 0.78 -1.35
N ASP A 105 -13.78 -0.28 -1.59
CA ASP A 105 -13.23 -1.63 -1.61
C ASP A 105 -12.32 -1.80 -2.84
N TRP A 106 -11.41 -2.75 -2.77
CA TRP A 106 -10.42 -3.00 -3.80
C TRP A 106 -10.03 -4.48 -3.82
N ASP A 107 -9.66 -4.97 -4.99
CA ASP A 107 -9.22 -6.34 -5.20
C ASP A 107 -7.72 -6.44 -5.11
N VAL A 108 -7.24 -7.44 -4.37
CA VAL A 108 -5.80 -7.61 -4.16
C VAL A 108 -5.10 -8.02 -5.46
N GLY A 109 -5.71 -8.90 -6.27
CA GLY A 109 -5.10 -9.46 -7.47
C GLY A 109 -3.96 -10.43 -7.17
N ILE A 110 -3.34 -10.94 -8.23
CA ILE A 110 -2.25 -11.93 -8.17
C ILE A 110 -0.96 -11.46 -8.85
N GLY A 111 -0.95 -10.26 -9.38
CA GLY A 111 0.21 -9.69 -10.07
C GLY A 111 1.43 -9.54 -9.15
N ARG A 112 2.61 -9.56 -9.75
CA ARG A 112 3.88 -9.37 -9.03
C ARG A 112 4.72 -8.32 -9.74
N ALA A 113 5.39 -7.46 -8.97
CA ALA A 113 6.25 -6.41 -9.51
C ALA A 113 7.35 -6.96 -10.45
N THR A 114 7.88 -8.15 -10.16
CA THR A 114 8.91 -8.81 -10.96
C THR A 114 8.41 -9.26 -12.33
N ASN A 115 7.14 -9.58 -12.46
CA ASN A 115 6.56 -10.08 -13.70
C ASN A 115 6.18 -8.96 -14.67
N LYS A 116 6.24 -7.71 -14.23
CA LYS A 116 5.75 -6.55 -14.99
C LYS A 116 4.40 -6.82 -15.70
N PRO A 117 3.50 -7.61 -15.10
CA PRO A 117 2.28 -7.94 -15.79
C PRO A 117 1.41 -6.70 -15.77
N LYS A 118 0.91 -6.36 -16.91
CA LYS A 118 -0.32 -5.60 -17.03
C LYS A 118 -1.46 -6.54 -16.65
N THR A 119 -1.54 -6.91 -15.38
CA THR A 119 -2.67 -7.69 -14.92
C THR A 119 -3.77 -6.72 -14.56
N THR A 120 -4.90 -6.91 -15.17
CA THR A 120 -6.13 -6.17 -14.91
C THR A 120 -6.96 -6.84 -13.80
N ASP A 121 -6.36 -7.75 -13.04
CA ASP A 121 -7.06 -8.59 -12.08
C ASP A 121 -7.05 -8.06 -10.64
N GLY A 122 -6.61 -6.84 -10.43
CA GLY A 122 -6.55 -6.27 -9.09
C GLY A 122 -6.18 -4.79 -9.08
N VAL A 123 -6.06 -4.25 -7.87
CA VAL A 123 -5.77 -2.85 -7.66
C VAL A 123 -4.45 -2.40 -8.31
N SER A 124 -4.51 -1.23 -8.92
CA SER A 124 -3.38 -0.51 -9.47
C SER A 124 -3.52 0.98 -9.15
N TRP A 125 -2.63 1.82 -9.65
CA TRP A 125 -2.80 3.27 -9.46
C TRP A 125 -4.04 3.81 -10.17
N THR A 126 -4.47 3.21 -11.25
CA THR A 126 -5.60 3.65 -12.06
C THR A 126 -6.88 2.92 -11.75
N ASN A 127 -6.80 1.69 -11.26
CA ASN A 127 -7.95 0.82 -11.07
C ASN A 127 -7.99 0.32 -9.63
N TYR A 128 -9.17 0.19 -9.05
CA TYR A 128 -9.37 -0.35 -7.71
C TYR A 128 -9.86 -1.81 -7.73
N THR A 129 -10.40 -2.25 -8.87
CA THR A 129 -10.77 -3.64 -9.17
C THR A 129 -10.08 -4.07 -10.45
N GLY A 130 -10.15 -5.35 -10.79
CA GLY A 130 -9.61 -5.88 -12.04
C GLY A 130 -10.42 -5.53 -13.30
N GLU A 131 -11.58 -4.91 -13.15
CA GLU A 131 -12.43 -4.49 -14.27
C GLU A 131 -12.25 -2.98 -14.49
N ASP A 132 -12.06 -2.58 -15.75
CA ASP A 132 -12.06 -1.19 -16.22
C ASP A 132 -13.46 -0.56 -16.14
#